data_ca921d212f4dc32a30a40d0b8ad1cb61
#
_entry.id   ca921d212f4dc32a30a40d0b8ad1cb61
#
_cell.length_a   1.000
_cell.length_b   1.000
_cell.length_c   1.000
_cell.angle_alpha   90.00
_cell.angle_beta   90.00
_cell.angle_gamma   90.00
#
_symmetry.space_group_name_H-M   'P 1'
#
loop_
_entity.id
_entity.type
_entity.pdbx_description
1 polymer ?
#
loop_
_entity_poly.entity_id
_entity_poly.type
_entity_poly.pdbx_seq_one_letter_code
_entity_poly.pdbx_strand_id
1 'polypeptide(L)'
;MAWSYRKRIKIIPGVHLNFSKSGISTSIGVKGASLNFKASGTRLNTNVLGFSNSYKISVPSSQRTVPSSNPTPQPSYTELSDNIFSADLHEITSQNMAGIKESILMAQQQKAELQTDLRKMKTALSYSKTKKIASYLFIYGLINKSIVPKLNDDINAQKEAIKETKLVIDNSAVNIDVQFDDPTKKKFDRLYDAFKNLSSSHRIWDITGAHYQDRVATRSSASTLVNRRDVKFGFRTLPIIQSNYEALYFQNVNGADLYLYPTFVLMYTNNQNFAIVGIDELSLTFSSVSFTETSTVPRDSKVTSRTWAKVNKNGTPDKRFKNNYQIPVVQYGRLRFSNSTGVNEEYQVSHYEAAEEFGNAFEEYRRVCKFL
;
A
#
# COMPACT_ATOMS: atom_id res chain seq x y z
N MET A 1 -17.16 -10.66 -30.10
CA MET A 1 -17.29 -9.26 -29.66
C MET A 1 -16.11 -8.94 -28.75
N ALA A 2 -15.26 -7.98 -29.12
CA ALA A 2 -14.07 -7.64 -28.35
C ALA A 2 -14.47 -6.69 -27.21
N TRP A 3 -14.42 -7.17 -25.99
CA TRP A 3 -14.65 -6.37 -24.79
C TRP A 3 -13.46 -5.43 -24.59
N SER A 4 -13.69 -4.12 -24.58
CA SER A 4 -12.65 -3.13 -24.24
C SER A 4 -12.93 -2.60 -22.82
N TYR A 5 -12.05 -2.93 -21.89
CA TYR A 5 -12.06 -2.38 -20.55
C TYR A 5 -11.38 -1.00 -20.57
N ARG A 6 -12.10 0.01 -20.10
CA ARG A 6 -11.55 1.36 -19.87
C ARG A 6 -11.92 1.79 -18.46
N LYS A 7 -10.93 2.07 -17.65
CA LYS A 7 -11.12 2.62 -16.29
C LYS A 7 -10.50 4.01 -16.23
N ARG A 8 -11.26 4.95 -15.71
CA ARG A 8 -10.82 6.33 -15.52
C ARG A 8 -10.80 6.64 -14.04
N ILE A 9 -9.65 7.03 -13.49
CA ILE A 9 -9.48 7.43 -12.10
C ILE A 9 -9.28 8.94 -12.07
N LYS A 10 -10.10 9.67 -11.30
CA LYS A 10 -9.94 11.09 -11.06
C LYS A 10 -9.05 11.27 -9.83
N ILE A 11 -7.87 11.86 -9.99
CA ILE A 11 -6.87 12.02 -8.93
C ILE A 11 -7.11 13.33 -8.18
N ILE A 12 -7.28 14.42 -8.91
CA ILE A 12 -7.62 15.76 -8.42
C ILE A 12 -8.49 16.44 -9.48
N PRO A 13 -9.18 17.55 -9.19
CA PRO A 13 -9.88 18.28 -10.22
C PRO A 13 -8.99 18.55 -11.44
N GLY A 14 -9.33 17.96 -12.59
CA GLY A 14 -8.58 18.09 -13.84
C GLY A 14 -7.52 17.02 -14.12
N VAL A 15 -7.19 16.11 -13.18
CA VAL A 15 -6.25 15.01 -13.40
C VAL A 15 -6.96 13.67 -13.37
N HIS A 16 -6.78 12.88 -14.43
CA HIS A 16 -7.40 11.56 -14.59
C HIS A 16 -6.36 10.53 -14.99
N LEU A 17 -6.39 9.36 -14.35
CA LEU A 17 -5.71 8.15 -14.83
C LEU A 17 -6.68 7.33 -15.66
N ASN A 18 -6.23 6.92 -16.83
CA ASN A 18 -7.02 6.06 -17.71
C ASN A 18 -6.31 4.71 -17.85
N PHE A 19 -7.00 3.64 -17.49
CA PHE A 19 -6.54 2.27 -17.68
C PHE A 19 -7.21 1.69 -18.91
N SER A 20 -6.45 1.07 -19.80
CA SER A 20 -6.94 0.39 -20.99
C SER A 20 -6.05 -0.78 -21.35
N LYS A 21 -6.52 -1.68 -22.22
CA LYS A 21 -5.72 -2.79 -22.80
C LYS A 21 -4.37 -2.34 -23.38
N SER A 22 -4.23 -1.09 -23.78
CA SER A 22 -3.00 -0.50 -24.34
C SER A 22 -2.10 0.18 -23.29
N GLY A 23 -2.38 0.00 -21.99
CA GLY A 23 -1.61 0.53 -20.88
C GLY A 23 -2.28 1.69 -20.13
N ILE A 24 -1.54 2.26 -19.18
CA ILE A 24 -1.96 3.36 -18.32
C ILE A 24 -1.60 4.68 -19.00
N SER A 25 -2.51 5.64 -18.96
CA SER A 25 -2.24 7.02 -19.41
C SER A 25 -2.76 8.03 -18.41
N THR A 26 -2.00 9.09 -18.16
CA THR A 26 -2.41 10.20 -17.31
C THR A 26 -2.94 11.33 -18.18
N SER A 27 -4.12 11.85 -17.87
CA SER A 27 -4.67 13.04 -18.49
C SER A 27 -4.74 14.17 -17.48
N ILE A 28 -4.14 15.30 -17.80
CA ILE A 28 -4.21 16.52 -17.01
C ILE A 28 -4.95 17.57 -17.86
N GLY A 29 -6.03 18.14 -17.36
CA GLY A 29 -6.74 19.13 -18.14
C GLY A 29 -7.82 19.89 -17.39
N VAL A 30 -8.05 21.11 -17.83
CA VAL A 30 -9.19 21.96 -17.49
C VAL A 30 -10.20 21.94 -18.64
N LYS A 31 -11.40 22.47 -18.42
CA LYS A 31 -12.42 22.59 -19.46
C LYS A 31 -11.84 23.31 -20.68
N GLY A 32 -11.62 22.60 -21.80
CA GLY A 32 -11.08 23.14 -23.06
C GLY A 32 -9.63 22.76 -23.40
N ALA A 33 -8.82 22.26 -22.46
CA ALA A 33 -7.45 21.80 -22.76
C ALA A 33 -7.05 20.61 -21.89
N SER A 34 -6.50 19.56 -22.49
CA SER A 34 -5.99 18.41 -21.76
C SER A 34 -4.67 17.88 -22.34
N LEU A 35 -3.76 17.55 -21.45
CA LEU A 35 -2.49 16.85 -21.77
C LEU A 35 -2.65 15.37 -21.45
N ASN A 36 -2.36 14.52 -22.42
CA ASN A 36 -2.36 13.08 -22.24
C ASN A 36 -0.92 12.55 -22.32
N PHE A 37 -0.47 11.92 -21.26
CA PHE A 37 0.82 11.26 -21.17
C PHE A 37 0.64 9.76 -21.37
N LYS A 38 1.32 9.18 -22.36
CA LYS A 38 1.39 7.73 -22.61
C LYS A 38 2.84 7.32 -22.72
N ALA A 39 3.14 6.05 -22.49
CA ALA A 39 4.46 5.48 -22.75
C ALA A 39 4.95 5.71 -24.20
N SER A 40 4.03 5.91 -25.15
CA SER A 40 4.31 6.22 -26.56
C SER A 40 4.44 7.72 -26.89
N GLY A 41 4.43 8.62 -25.89
CA GLY A 41 4.61 10.08 -26.06
C GLY A 41 3.46 10.92 -25.51
N THR A 42 3.72 12.21 -25.38
CA THR A 42 2.77 13.21 -24.86
C THR A 42 1.93 13.80 -25.98
N ARG A 43 0.62 13.90 -25.78
CA ARG A 43 -0.30 14.59 -26.70
C ARG A 43 -1.02 15.72 -25.98
N LEU A 44 -0.98 16.90 -26.55
CA LEU A 44 -1.78 18.04 -26.18
C LEU A 44 -3.10 18.03 -26.98
N ASN A 45 -4.23 17.97 -26.30
CA ASN A 45 -5.55 18.13 -26.93
C ASN A 45 -6.14 19.46 -26.46
N THR A 46 -6.51 20.32 -27.41
CA THR A 46 -7.22 21.56 -27.15
C THR A 46 -8.60 21.49 -27.80
N ASN A 47 -9.62 21.76 -26.99
CA ASN A 47 -11.02 21.90 -27.44
C ASN A 47 -11.45 23.31 -27.16
N VAL A 48 -11.48 24.15 -28.18
CA VAL A 48 -12.01 25.52 -28.10
C VAL A 48 -13.17 25.63 -29.09
N LEU A 49 -14.36 25.97 -28.60
CA LEU A 49 -15.57 26.22 -29.41
C LEU A 49 -15.95 25.11 -30.41
N GLY A 50 -15.80 23.84 -29.99
CA GLY A 50 -16.21 22.70 -30.83
C GLY A 50 -15.13 22.19 -31.82
N PHE A 51 -13.99 22.86 -31.92
CA PHE A 51 -12.84 22.37 -32.73
C PHE A 51 -11.83 21.65 -31.83
N SER A 52 -11.60 20.36 -32.15
CA SER A 52 -10.59 19.58 -31.45
C SER A 52 -9.29 19.54 -32.27
N ASN A 53 -8.21 20.00 -31.70
CA ASN A 53 -6.88 19.88 -32.29
C ASN A 53 -5.96 19.06 -31.39
N SER A 54 -5.19 18.13 -31.93
CA SER A 54 -4.32 17.23 -31.19
C SER A 54 -2.90 17.30 -31.72
N TYR A 55 -1.96 17.78 -30.93
CA TYR A 55 -0.55 17.86 -31.26
C TYR A 55 0.25 16.81 -30.50
N LYS A 56 1.12 16.08 -31.21
CA LYS A 56 2.08 15.16 -30.59
C LYS A 56 3.34 15.97 -30.23
N ILE A 57 3.62 16.08 -28.95
CA ILE A 57 4.85 16.71 -28.45
C ILE A 57 5.93 15.61 -28.44
N SER A 58 6.87 15.71 -29.36
CA SER A 58 8.07 14.87 -29.33
C SER A 58 9.03 15.47 -28.32
N VAL A 59 9.15 14.84 -27.15
CA VAL A 59 10.25 15.13 -26.22
C VAL A 59 11.49 14.46 -26.83
N PRO A 60 12.60 15.15 -27.07
CA PRO A 60 13.84 14.50 -27.51
C PRO A 60 14.24 13.52 -26.41
N SER A 61 14.24 12.23 -26.73
CA SER A 61 14.82 11.23 -25.84
C SER A 61 16.32 11.50 -25.80
N SER A 62 16.81 12.02 -24.68
CA SER A 62 18.22 11.95 -24.38
C SER A 62 18.57 10.48 -24.19
N GLN A 63 19.03 9.85 -25.27
CA GLN A 63 19.75 8.59 -25.20
C GLN A 63 21.00 8.80 -24.34
N ARG A 64 20.90 8.47 -23.08
CA ARG A 64 22.09 8.11 -22.31
C ARG A 64 22.49 6.73 -22.80
N THR A 65 23.44 6.70 -23.71
CA THR A 65 24.27 5.54 -23.99
C THR A 65 25.00 5.16 -22.73
N VAL A 66 24.51 4.11 -22.07
CA VAL A 66 25.24 3.41 -21.03
C VAL A 66 26.22 2.49 -21.78
N PRO A 67 27.54 2.53 -21.51
CA PRO A 67 28.45 1.57 -22.12
C PRO A 67 28.12 0.17 -21.61
N SER A 68 27.84 -0.70 -22.56
CA SER A 68 27.72 -2.13 -22.34
C SER A 68 29.06 -2.69 -21.83
N SER A 69 29.11 -3.05 -20.57
CA SER A 69 30.08 -4.00 -20.06
C SER A 69 29.31 -5.15 -19.44
N ASN A 70 29.13 -6.21 -20.24
CA ASN A 70 28.80 -7.50 -19.71
C ASN A 70 29.89 -7.96 -18.76
N PRO A 71 29.54 -8.37 -17.54
CA PRO A 71 29.82 -9.72 -17.10
C PRO A 71 28.53 -10.45 -16.79
N THR A 72 28.32 -11.58 -17.41
CA THR A 72 27.38 -12.62 -17.00
C THR A 72 27.60 -12.88 -15.50
N PRO A 73 26.63 -12.58 -14.62
CA PRO A 73 26.74 -13.11 -13.26
C PRO A 73 26.32 -14.57 -13.34
N GLN A 74 27.28 -15.45 -13.09
CA GLN A 74 26.95 -16.77 -12.56
C GLN A 74 26.03 -16.55 -11.35
N PRO A 75 24.99 -17.40 -11.17
CA PRO A 75 24.23 -17.39 -9.93
C PRO A 75 25.20 -17.79 -8.80
N SER A 76 25.76 -16.82 -8.12
CA SER A 76 26.31 -17.05 -6.80
C SER A 76 25.12 -17.47 -5.95
N TYR A 77 25.12 -18.70 -5.50
CA TYR A 77 24.29 -19.11 -4.39
C TYR A 77 24.72 -18.26 -3.19
N THR A 78 24.11 -17.10 -3.10
CA THR A 78 24.19 -16.26 -1.92
C THR A 78 23.60 -17.10 -0.79
N GLU A 79 24.37 -17.34 0.23
CA GLU A 79 23.94 -17.96 1.49
C GLU A 79 22.56 -17.40 1.81
N LEU A 80 21.60 -18.31 2.05
CA LEU A 80 20.24 -17.96 2.44
C LEU A 80 20.34 -16.98 3.60
N SER A 81 20.08 -15.73 3.33
CA SER A 81 19.96 -14.72 4.37
C SER A 81 18.83 -15.20 5.26
N ASP A 82 19.17 -15.50 6.51
CA ASP A 82 18.24 -16.04 7.52
C ASP A 82 17.08 -15.05 7.81
N ASN A 83 17.12 -13.86 7.24
CA ASN A 83 16.14 -12.81 7.40
C ASN A 83 15.11 -12.82 6.27
N ILE A 84 13.84 -12.74 6.64
CA ILE A 84 12.71 -12.65 5.73
C ILE A 84 12.25 -11.19 5.73
N PHE A 85 12.52 -10.48 4.66
CA PHE A 85 12.06 -9.11 4.43
C PHE A 85 12.08 -8.78 2.93
N SER A 86 11.31 -7.78 2.55
CA SER A 86 11.26 -7.28 1.17
C SER A 86 12.47 -6.41 0.84
N ALA A 87 12.80 -6.31 -0.45
CA ALA A 87 13.81 -5.40 -0.97
C ALA A 87 13.44 -3.92 -0.71
N ASP A 88 14.30 -2.98 -1.12
CA ASP A 88 14.00 -1.55 -0.99
C ASP A 88 12.73 -1.18 -1.77
N LEU A 89 11.84 -0.40 -1.14
CA LEU A 89 10.57 0.02 -1.72
C LEU A 89 10.72 0.80 -3.04
N HIS A 90 11.89 1.39 -3.31
CA HIS A 90 12.16 2.05 -4.57
C HIS A 90 12.29 1.05 -5.73
N GLU A 91 12.77 -0.16 -5.46
CA GLU A 91 13.00 -1.21 -6.47
C GLU A 91 11.76 -2.07 -6.71
N ILE A 92 10.88 -2.18 -5.72
CA ILE A 92 9.71 -3.09 -5.74
C ILE A 92 8.59 -2.61 -6.66
N THR A 93 8.47 -1.30 -6.92
CA THR A 93 7.31 -0.79 -7.67
C THR A 93 7.25 -1.37 -9.08
N SER A 94 6.12 -2.00 -9.42
CA SER A 94 5.85 -2.55 -10.74
C SER A 94 5.89 -1.46 -11.82
N GLN A 95 6.46 -1.75 -12.98
CA GLN A 95 6.53 -0.80 -14.10
C GLN A 95 5.15 -0.31 -14.52
N ASN A 96 4.15 -1.19 -14.51
CA ASN A 96 2.76 -0.86 -14.84
C ASN A 96 2.11 0.07 -13.78
N MET A 97 2.63 0.08 -12.55
CA MET A 97 2.11 0.86 -11.43
C MET A 97 2.89 2.17 -11.18
N ALA A 98 3.98 2.41 -11.91
CA ALA A 98 4.79 3.62 -11.78
C ALA A 98 3.97 4.92 -11.93
N GLY A 99 3.02 4.96 -12.87
CA GLY A 99 2.13 6.10 -13.07
C GLY A 99 1.19 6.38 -11.89
N ILE A 100 0.76 5.34 -11.17
CA ILE A 100 -0.04 5.50 -9.94
C ILE A 100 0.84 6.05 -8.83
N LYS A 101 2.06 5.54 -8.67
CA LYS A 101 3.03 6.03 -7.68
C LYS A 101 3.32 7.52 -7.89
N GLU A 102 3.62 7.90 -9.12
CA GLU A 102 3.89 9.29 -9.49
C GLU A 102 2.69 10.20 -9.19
N SER A 103 1.48 9.74 -9.49
CA SER A 103 0.25 10.48 -9.21
C SER A 103 0.00 10.65 -7.71
N ILE A 104 0.29 9.66 -6.90
CA ILE A 104 0.20 9.75 -5.43
C ILE A 104 1.23 10.76 -4.91
N LEU A 105 2.48 10.71 -5.40
CA LEU A 105 3.52 11.66 -5.01
C LEU A 105 3.16 13.10 -5.38
N MET A 106 2.64 13.34 -6.60
CA MET A 106 2.17 14.66 -7.02
C MET A 106 1.02 15.17 -6.13
N ALA A 107 0.03 14.32 -5.83
CA ALA A 107 -1.08 14.70 -4.96
C ALA A 107 -0.60 15.07 -3.55
N GLN A 108 0.39 14.36 -3.02
CA GLN A 108 1.00 14.64 -1.72
C GLN A 108 1.79 15.96 -1.73
N GLN A 109 2.58 16.21 -2.78
CA GLN A 109 3.31 17.45 -2.92
C GLN A 109 2.36 18.64 -2.98
N GLN A 110 1.33 18.55 -3.81
CA GLN A 110 0.30 19.60 -3.93
C GLN A 110 -0.42 19.84 -2.59
N LYS A 111 -0.73 18.77 -1.86
CA LYS A 111 -1.32 18.89 -0.52
C LYS A 111 -0.41 19.62 0.46
N ALA A 112 0.89 19.34 0.43
CA ALA A 112 1.89 20.02 1.28
C ALA A 112 2.02 21.52 0.93
N GLU A 113 2.02 21.84 -0.36
CA GLU A 113 2.01 23.24 -0.85
C GLU A 113 0.76 23.99 -0.36
N LEU A 114 -0.44 23.40 -0.57
CA LEU A 114 -1.70 23.97 -0.10
C LEU A 114 -1.73 24.14 1.43
N GLN A 115 -1.17 23.21 2.20
CA GLN A 115 -1.06 23.35 3.65
C GLN A 115 -0.15 24.53 4.05
N THR A 116 0.93 24.74 3.30
CA THR A 116 1.83 25.87 3.51
C THR A 116 1.13 27.18 3.20
N ASP A 117 0.39 27.27 2.11
CA ASP A 117 -0.39 28.45 1.74
C ASP A 117 -1.52 28.73 2.72
N LEU A 118 -2.19 27.67 3.21
CA LEU A 118 -3.19 27.80 4.27
C LEU A 118 -2.60 28.41 5.56
N ARG A 119 -1.35 28.06 5.92
CA ARG A 119 -0.67 28.70 7.07
C ARG A 119 -0.41 30.18 6.82
N LYS A 120 0.08 30.54 5.62
CA LYS A 120 0.27 31.95 5.21
C LYS A 120 -1.04 32.73 5.26
N MET A 121 -2.13 32.18 4.72
CA MET A 121 -3.45 32.79 4.73
C MET A 121 -3.96 33.02 6.17
N LYS A 122 -3.79 32.06 7.07
CA LYS A 122 -4.16 32.21 8.50
C LYS A 122 -3.36 33.31 9.18
N THR A 123 -2.06 33.42 8.89
CA THR A 123 -1.20 34.50 9.41
C THR A 123 -1.65 35.85 8.89
N ALA A 124 -1.95 35.98 7.58
CA ALA A 124 -2.48 37.19 6.97
C ALA A 124 -3.83 37.60 7.60
N LEU A 125 -4.73 36.63 7.81
CA LEU A 125 -6.00 36.87 8.48
C LEU A 125 -5.82 37.39 9.91
N SER A 126 -4.87 36.82 10.65
CA SER A 126 -4.53 37.28 12.01
C SER A 126 -4.04 38.74 11.98
N TYR A 127 -3.13 39.07 11.05
CA TYR A 127 -2.63 40.41 10.86
C TYR A 127 -3.76 41.39 10.49
N SER A 128 -4.66 41.04 9.58
CA SER A 128 -5.81 41.92 9.19
C SER A 128 -6.75 42.16 10.38
N LYS A 129 -6.99 41.14 11.22
CA LYS A 129 -7.77 41.28 12.46
C LYS A 129 -7.09 42.22 13.46
N THR A 130 -5.79 42.08 13.67
CA THR A 130 -5.02 42.96 14.54
C THR A 130 -5.04 44.41 14.04
N LYS A 131 -4.85 44.59 12.73
CA LYS A 131 -4.95 45.90 12.08
C LYS A 131 -6.33 46.55 12.26
N LYS A 132 -7.39 45.77 12.19
CA LYS A 132 -8.77 46.23 12.46
C LYS A 132 -8.91 46.66 13.94
N ILE A 133 -8.43 45.88 14.90
CA ILE A 133 -8.47 46.25 16.32
C ILE A 133 -7.68 47.55 16.58
N ALA A 134 -6.46 47.63 16.01
CA ALA A 134 -5.64 48.83 16.12
C ALA A 134 -6.31 50.07 15.55
N SER A 135 -7.06 49.94 14.43
CA SER A 135 -7.79 51.06 13.84
C SER A 135 -8.85 51.64 14.75
N TYR A 136 -9.43 50.83 15.64
CA TYR A 136 -10.38 51.34 16.65
C TYR A 136 -9.66 51.96 17.83
N LEU A 137 -8.55 51.38 18.34
CA LEU A 137 -7.78 51.84 19.48
C LEU A 137 -7.16 53.24 19.22
N PHE A 138 -6.67 53.47 18.02
CA PHE A 138 -6.01 54.73 17.65
C PHE A 138 -6.96 55.77 17.05
N ILE A 139 -8.28 55.61 17.18
CA ILE A 139 -9.31 56.54 16.66
C ILE A 139 -9.23 56.77 15.15
N TYR A 140 -8.28 56.19 14.46
CA TYR A 140 -8.05 56.35 13.03
C TYR A 140 -9.23 55.85 12.18
N GLY A 141 -9.92 54.80 12.67
CA GLY A 141 -11.14 54.28 12.07
C GLY A 141 -12.38 55.18 12.18
N LEU A 142 -12.39 56.10 13.15
CA LEU A 142 -13.45 57.11 13.33
C LEU A 142 -13.25 58.30 12.38
N ILE A 143 -11.99 58.66 12.09
CA ILE A 143 -11.65 59.76 11.17
C ILE A 143 -11.85 59.33 9.71
N ASN A 144 -11.49 58.11 9.35
CA ASN A 144 -11.64 57.60 8.00
C ASN A 144 -12.68 56.46 7.94
N LYS A 145 -13.94 56.80 7.74
CA LYS A 145 -15.10 55.89 7.72
C LYS A 145 -15.02 54.76 6.68
N SER A 146 -14.12 54.84 5.69
CA SER A 146 -13.97 53.82 4.63
C SER A 146 -12.99 52.70 4.99
N ILE A 147 -12.12 52.84 6.01
CA ILE A 147 -11.08 51.86 6.35
C ILE A 147 -11.68 50.60 6.98
N VAL A 148 -12.60 50.76 7.91
CA VAL A 148 -13.22 49.66 8.65
C VAL A 148 -14.05 48.75 7.73
N PRO A 149 -14.92 49.26 6.85
CA PRO A 149 -15.59 48.41 5.86
C PRO A 149 -14.60 47.62 4.98
N LYS A 150 -13.59 48.28 4.41
CA LYS A 150 -12.58 47.61 3.57
C LYS A 150 -11.84 46.48 4.32
N LEU A 151 -11.46 46.74 5.56
CA LEU A 151 -10.82 45.68 6.40
C LEU A 151 -11.78 44.53 6.72
N ASN A 152 -13.08 44.80 6.85
CA ASN A 152 -14.08 43.74 7.00
C ASN A 152 -14.22 42.90 5.75
N ASP A 153 -14.28 43.55 4.60
CA ASP A 153 -14.37 42.85 3.31
C ASP A 153 -13.13 41.98 3.06
N ASP A 154 -11.92 42.51 3.33
CA ASP A 154 -10.69 41.77 3.25
C ASP A 154 -10.67 40.55 4.22
N ILE A 155 -11.11 40.72 5.46
CA ILE A 155 -11.21 39.67 6.45
C ILE A 155 -12.21 38.59 5.99
N ASN A 156 -13.34 38.97 5.45
CA ASN A 156 -14.34 38.03 4.94
C ASN A 156 -13.83 37.27 3.73
N ALA A 157 -13.19 37.94 2.77
CA ALA A 157 -12.56 37.32 1.61
C ALA A 157 -11.48 36.33 2.03
N GLN A 158 -10.61 36.68 3.01
CA GLN A 158 -9.59 35.79 3.55
C GLN A 158 -10.20 34.56 4.26
N LYS A 159 -11.31 34.71 4.97
CA LYS A 159 -12.01 33.58 5.60
C LYS A 159 -12.56 32.60 4.57
N GLU A 160 -13.19 33.11 3.51
CA GLU A 160 -13.73 32.29 2.43
C GLU A 160 -12.58 31.55 1.69
N ALA A 161 -11.49 32.26 1.36
CA ALA A 161 -10.31 31.63 0.75
C ALA A 161 -9.70 30.51 1.64
N ILE A 162 -9.66 30.71 2.96
CA ILE A 162 -9.22 29.69 3.92
C ILE A 162 -10.18 28.49 3.91
N LYS A 163 -11.49 28.73 3.83
CA LYS A 163 -12.49 27.67 3.80
C LYS A 163 -12.39 26.85 2.50
N GLU A 164 -12.28 27.51 1.37
CA GLU A 164 -12.08 26.86 0.08
C GLU A 164 -10.78 26.07 0.04
N THR A 165 -9.67 26.63 0.51
CA THR A 165 -8.38 25.94 0.56
C THR A 165 -8.44 24.69 1.43
N LYS A 166 -9.13 24.73 2.56
CA LYS A 166 -9.35 23.54 3.41
C LYS A 166 -10.14 22.46 2.66
N LEU A 167 -11.23 22.81 1.98
CA LEU A 167 -12.01 21.86 1.17
C LEU A 167 -11.16 21.23 0.07
N VAL A 168 -10.27 21.99 -0.56
CA VAL A 168 -9.35 21.45 -1.58
C VAL A 168 -8.34 20.50 -0.94
N ILE A 169 -7.80 20.82 0.25
CA ILE A 169 -6.88 19.94 0.99
C ILE A 169 -7.58 18.64 1.40
N ASP A 170 -8.81 18.70 1.90
CA ASP A 170 -9.56 17.52 2.32
C ASP A 170 -9.91 16.60 1.13
N ASN A 171 -10.11 17.19 -0.05
CA ASN A 171 -10.39 16.47 -1.28
C ASN A 171 -9.15 16.13 -2.12
N SER A 172 -7.94 16.41 -1.64
CA SER A 172 -6.69 16.15 -2.36
C SER A 172 -6.12 14.72 -2.16
N ALA A 173 -6.97 13.74 -1.88
CA ALA A 173 -6.64 12.33 -1.91
C ALA A 173 -6.80 11.75 -3.32
N VAL A 174 -6.04 10.69 -3.62
CA VAL A 174 -6.21 9.92 -4.87
C VAL A 174 -7.50 9.12 -4.78
N ASN A 175 -8.48 9.44 -5.63
CA ASN A 175 -9.73 8.70 -5.68
C ASN A 175 -9.61 7.49 -6.59
N ILE A 176 -9.79 6.29 -6.01
CA ILE A 176 -9.82 5.02 -6.72
C ILE A 176 -11.24 4.48 -6.70
N ASP A 177 -11.96 4.67 -7.78
CA ASP A 177 -13.29 4.08 -7.97
C ASP A 177 -13.16 2.80 -8.80
N VAL A 178 -13.39 1.66 -8.14
CA VAL A 178 -13.31 0.35 -8.78
C VAL A 178 -14.71 -0.12 -9.12
N GLN A 179 -14.98 -0.26 -10.42
CA GLN A 179 -16.19 -0.88 -10.94
C GLN A 179 -15.86 -2.29 -11.42
N PHE A 180 -16.43 -3.28 -10.78
CA PHE A 180 -16.30 -4.67 -11.15
C PHE A 180 -17.43 -5.09 -12.10
N ASP A 181 -17.13 -6.04 -12.99
CA ASP A 181 -18.15 -6.90 -13.56
C ASP A 181 -18.63 -7.93 -12.52
N ASP A 182 -19.82 -8.50 -12.71
CA ASP A 182 -20.42 -9.40 -11.72
C ASP A 182 -19.54 -10.63 -11.37
N PRO A 183 -18.87 -11.31 -12.32
CA PRO A 183 -18.00 -12.43 -12.00
C PRO A 183 -16.78 -12.04 -11.16
N THR A 184 -16.16 -10.91 -11.48
CA THR A 184 -14.98 -10.41 -10.77
C THR A 184 -15.37 -9.93 -9.38
N LYS A 185 -16.52 -9.26 -9.26
CA LYS A 185 -17.05 -8.81 -7.97
C LYS A 185 -17.26 -9.98 -7.00
N LYS A 186 -17.89 -11.06 -7.45
CA LYS A 186 -18.11 -12.24 -6.60
C LYS A 186 -16.82 -12.84 -6.06
N LYS A 187 -15.74 -12.84 -6.86
CA LYS A 187 -14.43 -13.35 -6.41
C LYS A 187 -13.75 -12.38 -5.45
N PHE A 188 -13.90 -11.08 -5.67
CA PHE A 188 -13.40 -10.08 -4.73
C PHE A 188 -14.17 -10.13 -3.41
N ASP A 189 -15.50 -10.24 -3.43
CA ASP A 189 -16.33 -10.36 -2.24
C ASP A 189 -15.92 -11.62 -1.44
N ARG A 190 -15.69 -12.76 -2.11
CA ARG A 190 -15.16 -13.97 -1.48
C ARG A 190 -13.77 -13.75 -0.82
N LEU A 191 -12.88 -13.07 -1.51
CA LEU A 191 -11.56 -12.71 -0.96
C LEU A 191 -11.70 -11.82 0.29
N TYR A 192 -12.62 -10.87 0.24
CA TYR A 192 -12.89 -9.94 1.33
C TYR A 192 -13.46 -10.67 2.56
N ASP A 193 -14.39 -11.59 2.37
CA ASP A 193 -14.96 -12.40 3.44
C ASP A 193 -13.93 -13.38 4.02
N ALA A 194 -13.13 -14.03 3.18
CA ALA A 194 -12.04 -14.91 3.63
C ALA A 194 -10.98 -14.13 4.44
N PHE A 195 -10.66 -12.90 4.05
CA PHE A 195 -9.77 -12.04 4.82
C PHE A 195 -10.37 -11.61 6.16
N LYS A 196 -11.66 -11.35 6.22
CA LYS A 196 -12.36 -11.05 7.47
C LYS A 196 -12.23 -12.21 8.46
N ASN A 197 -12.39 -13.44 7.98
CA ASN A 197 -12.16 -14.66 8.75
C ASN A 197 -10.70 -14.75 9.22
N LEU A 198 -9.75 -14.57 8.30
CA LEU A 198 -8.31 -14.61 8.58
C LEU A 198 -7.91 -13.58 9.66
N SER A 199 -8.41 -12.35 9.52
CA SER A 199 -8.10 -11.24 10.45
C SER A 199 -8.65 -11.46 11.87
N SER A 200 -9.63 -12.34 12.04
CA SER A 200 -10.20 -12.73 13.32
C SER A 200 -9.43 -13.82 14.08
N SER A 201 -8.35 -14.34 13.48
CA SER A 201 -7.52 -15.38 14.09
C SER A 201 -6.97 -14.94 15.44
N HIS A 202 -6.89 -15.89 16.37
CA HIS A 202 -6.48 -15.59 17.75
C HIS A 202 -5.04 -15.07 17.85
N ARG A 203 -4.16 -15.58 16.98
CA ARG A 203 -2.78 -15.12 16.84
C ARG A 203 -2.38 -15.03 15.37
N ILE A 204 -1.72 -13.95 15.04
CA ILE A 204 -1.09 -13.73 13.75
C ILE A 204 0.32 -13.25 14.02
N TRP A 205 1.29 -13.82 13.33
CA TRP A 205 2.70 -13.46 13.48
C TRP A 205 3.31 -13.10 12.13
N ASP A 206 4.09 -12.06 12.15
CA ASP A 206 5.07 -11.74 11.12
C ASP A 206 6.33 -12.56 11.37
N ILE A 207 6.84 -13.21 10.34
CA ILE A 207 8.04 -14.06 10.39
C ILE A 207 9.23 -13.25 9.88
N THR A 208 10.00 -12.73 10.80
CA THR A 208 11.14 -11.85 10.49
C THR A 208 12.42 -12.57 10.20
N GLY A 209 12.47 -13.87 10.44
CA GLY A 209 13.63 -14.73 10.13
C GLY A 209 13.39 -16.19 10.45
N ALA A 210 14.12 -17.06 9.77
CA ALA A 210 14.07 -18.51 9.96
C ALA A 210 15.49 -19.10 9.83
N HIS A 211 16.01 -19.60 10.93
CA HIS A 211 17.36 -20.15 11.00
C HIS A 211 17.32 -21.67 11.13
N TYR A 212 18.14 -22.34 10.33
CA TYR A 212 18.34 -23.77 10.52
C TYR A 212 19.10 -24.02 11.83
N GLN A 213 18.65 -25.01 12.62
CA GLN A 213 19.39 -25.49 13.79
C GLN A 213 19.67 -27.00 13.70
N ASP A 214 20.86 -27.39 14.10
CA ASP A 214 21.19 -28.80 14.24
C ASP A 214 20.40 -29.40 15.42
N ARG A 215 19.41 -30.23 15.08
CA ARG A 215 18.55 -30.93 16.05
C ARG A 215 19.35 -31.83 17.02
N VAL A 216 20.45 -32.43 16.55
CA VAL A 216 21.25 -33.33 17.36
C VAL A 216 22.08 -32.56 18.37
N ALA A 217 22.72 -31.49 17.95
CA ALA A 217 23.50 -30.59 18.80
C ALA A 217 22.62 -29.88 19.85
N THR A 218 21.50 -29.35 19.45
CA THR A 218 20.56 -28.61 20.33
C THR A 218 19.60 -29.52 21.10
N ARG A 219 19.53 -30.82 20.71
CA ARG A 219 18.58 -31.81 21.25
C ARG A 219 17.12 -31.34 21.14
N SER A 220 16.83 -30.57 20.12
CA SER A 220 15.52 -30.05 19.82
C SER A 220 14.76 -30.99 18.89
N SER A 221 13.44 -31.06 19.02
CA SER A 221 12.56 -31.70 18.03
C SER A 221 12.43 -30.87 16.75
N ALA A 222 12.62 -29.56 16.83
CA ALA A 222 12.52 -28.64 15.70
C ALA A 222 13.85 -28.49 14.97
N SER A 223 13.84 -28.50 13.64
CA SER A 223 15.00 -28.28 12.77
C SER A 223 15.15 -26.80 12.36
N THR A 224 14.15 -25.98 12.62
CA THR A 224 14.14 -24.55 12.27
C THR A 224 13.72 -23.73 13.48
N LEU A 225 14.50 -22.73 13.80
CA LEU A 225 14.14 -21.69 14.76
C LEU A 225 13.55 -20.52 13.98
N VAL A 226 12.34 -20.11 14.35
CA VAL A 226 11.60 -19.02 13.67
C VAL A 226 11.51 -17.83 14.59
N ASN A 227 11.94 -16.68 14.09
CA ASN A 227 11.72 -15.39 14.74
C ASN A 227 10.37 -14.86 14.31
N ARG A 228 9.44 -14.76 15.25
CA ARG A 228 8.07 -14.30 15.00
C ARG A 228 7.69 -13.14 15.91
N ARG A 229 6.90 -12.19 15.36
CA ARG A 229 6.39 -11.03 16.08
C ARG A 229 4.88 -10.98 15.93
N ASP A 230 4.16 -10.74 17.03
CA ASP A 230 2.71 -10.57 16.99
C ASP A 230 2.35 -9.34 16.13
N VAL A 231 1.44 -9.54 15.18
CA VAL A 231 0.91 -8.50 14.29
C VAL A 231 -0.62 -8.58 14.20
N LYS A 232 -1.22 -7.59 13.58
CA LYS A 232 -2.66 -7.53 13.35
C LYS A 232 -2.98 -7.35 11.89
N PHE A 233 -3.98 -8.09 11.42
CA PHE A 233 -4.64 -7.87 10.15
C PHE A 233 -5.97 -7.15 10.39
N GLY A 234 -6.49 -6.48 9.37
CA GLY A 234 -7.77 -5.80 9.45
C GLY A 234 -8.07 -4.99 8.20
N PHE A 235 -9.09 -4.16 8.26
CA PHE A 235 -9.46 -3.27 7.17
C PHE A 235 -9.01 -1.85 7.52
N ARG A 236 -8.31 -1.19 6.60
CA ARG A 236 -7.82 0.18 6.81
C ARG A 236 -7.80 0.96 5.50
N THR A 237 -8.07 2.25 5.60
CA THR A 237 -7.93 3.19 4.49
C THR A 237 -6.82 4.17 4.81
N LEU A 238 -5.92 4.39 3.84
CA LEU A 238 -4.91 5.43 3.96
C LEU A 238 -5.50 6.79 3.57
N PRO A 239 -5.20 7.88 4.31
CA PRO A 239 -5.72 9.22 4.01
C PRO A 239 -5.33 9.77 2.64
N ILE A 240 -4.31 9.17 2.00
CA ILE A 240 -3.83 9.54 0.67
C ILE A 240 -4.61 8.87 -0.46
N ILE A 241 -5.39 7.82 -0.14
CA ILE A 241 -6.18 7.05 -1.11
C ILE A 241 -7.62 6.98 -0.62
N GLN A 242 -8.54 7.51 -1.40
CA GLN A 242 -9.98 7.31 -1.22
C GLN A 242 -10.44 6.22 -2.18
N SER A 243 -11.06 5.18 -1.66
CA SER A 243 -11.61 4.09 -2.45
C SER A 243 -13.00 3.73 -1.94
N ASN A 244 -13.82 3.19 -2.83
CA ASN A 244 -15.12 2.60 -2.48
C ASN A 244 -14.98 1.26 -1.74
N TYR A 245 -13.76 0.74 -1.59
CA TYR A 245 -13.43 -0.43 -0.79
C TYR A 245 -12.31 -0.12 0.20
N GLU A 246 -12.47 -0.57 1.45
CA GLU A 246 -11.36 -0.54 2.40
C GLU A 246 -10.28 -1.52 1.97
N ALA A 247 -9.02 -1.16 2.17
CA ALA A 247 -7.92 -2.07 1.86
C ALA A 247 -7.81 -3.17 2.92
N LEU A 248 -7.46 -4.38 2.47
CA LEU A 248 -7.05 -5.47 3.36
C LEU A 248 -5.66 -5.11 3.90
N TYR A 249 -5.56 -4.91 5.18
CA TYR A 249 -4.37 -4.43 5.86
C TYR A 249 -3.62 -5.57 6.55
N PHE A 250 -2.34 -5.70 6.23
CA PHE A 250 -1.40 -6.62 6.86
C PHE A 250 -0.31 -5.80 7.54
N GLN A 251 -0.26 -5.84 8.86
CA GLN A 251 0.80 -5.20 9.62
C GLN A 251 2.11 -5.95 9.43
N ASN A 252 3.21 -5.21 9.27
CA ASN A 252 4.56 -5.74 9.15
C ASN A 252 5.45 -5.09 10.23
N VAL A 253 6.36 -5.84 10.84
CA VAL A 253 7.22 -5.34 11.92
C VAL A 253 8.61 -4.98 11.41
N ASN A 254 9.11 -5.66 10.39
CA ASN A 254 10.45 -5.48 9.85
C ASN A 254 10.49 -4.85 8.46
N GLY A 255 9.35 -4.36 7.97
CA GLY A 255 9.22 -3.77 6.64
C GLY A 255 8.08 -2.77 6.52
N ALA A 256 7.55 -2.65 5.34
CA ALA A 256 6.40 -1.82 5.03
C ALA A 256 5.09 -2.58 5.27
N ASP A 257 4.10 -1.94 5.88
CA ASP A 257 2.75 -2.49 5.97
C ASP A 257 2.16 -2.69 4.58
N LEU A 258 1.40 -3.77 4.38
CA LEU A 258 0.74 -4.05 3.11
C LEU A 258 -0.73 -3.63 3.16
N TYR A 259 -1.15 -2.90 2.14
CA TYR A 259 -2.54 -2.49 1.89
C TYR A 259 -2.99 -3.04 0.55
N LEU A 260 -3.78 -4.10 0.57
CA LEU A 260 -4.29 -4.73 -0.64
C LEU A 260 -5.60 -4.05 -1.05
N TYR A 261 -5.53 -3.29 -2.13
CA TYR A 261 -6.67 -2.70 -2.83
C TYR A 261 -7.14 -3.62 -3.97
N PRO A 262 -8.31 -3.42 -4.55
CA PRO A 262 -8.83 -4.34 -5.57
C PRO A 262 -7.94 -4.57 -6.80
N THR A 263 -7.03 -3.66 -7.12
CA THR A 263 -6.21 -3.75 -8.36
C THR A 263 -4.71 -3.79 -8.10
N PHE A 264 -4.27 -3.44 -6.89
CA PHE A 264 -2.85 -3.38 -6.53
C PHE A 264 -2.66 -3.56 -5.03
N VAL A 265 -1.43 -3.84 -4.65
CA VAL A 265 -0.96 -3.80 -3.26
C VAL A 265 -0.06 -2.59 -3.08
N LEU A 266 -0.34 -1.80 -2.05
CA LEU A 266 0.51 -0.72 -1.62
C LEU A 266 1.33 -1.20 -0.41
N MET A 267 2.64 -1.23 -0.54
CA MET A 267 3.58 -1.41 0.57
C MET A 267 3.94 -0.03 1.10
N TYR A 268 3.60 0.26 2.33
CA TYR A 268 3.62 1.63 2.86
C TYR A 268 4.33 1.73 4.20
N THR A 269 5.36 2.56 4.25
CA THR A 269 6.03 2.97 5.49
C THR A 269 5.66 4.40 5.85
N ASN A 270 5.70 5.32 4.89
CA ASN A 270 5.30 6.72 5.04
C ASN A 270 5.00 7.34 3.67
N ASN A 271 4.59 8.61 3.68
CA ASN A 271 4.19 9.32 2.47
C ASN A 271 5.26 9.42 1.36
N GLN A 272 6.52 9.31 1.71
CA GLN A 272 7.64 9.39 0.75
C GLN A 272 8.21 8.02 0.41
N ASN A 273 8.00 7.04 1.29
CA ASN A 273 8.56 5.71 1.17
C ASN A 273 7.44 4.67 1.09
N PHE A 274 7.06 4.33 -0.14
CA PHE A 274 6.06 3.32 -0.47
C PHE A 274 6.32 2.71 -1.85
N ALA A 275 5.82 1.50 -2.06
CA ALA A 275 5.85 0.80 -3.34
C ALA A 275 4.45 0.36 -3.74
N ILE A 276 4.20 0.23 -5.04
CA ILE A 276 2.93 -0.25 -5.60
C ILE A 276 3.20 -1.43 -6.51
N VAL A 277 2.51 -2.54 -6.23
CA VAL A 277 2.64 -3.80 -6.96
C VAL A 277 1.27 -4.20 -7.50
N GLY A 278 1.18 -4.58 -8.76
CA GLY A 278 -0.03 -5.14 -9.34
C GLY A 278 -0.42 -6.45 -8.65
N ILE A 279 -1.71 -6.70 -8.43
CA ILE A 279 -2.17 -7.97 -7.84
C ILE A 279 -1.77 -9.15 -8.73
N ASP A 280 -1.79 -8.99 -10.04
CA ASP A 280 -1.38 -9.98 -11.03
C ASP A 280 0.09 -10.38 -10.92
N GLU A 281 0.95 -9.47 -10.46
CA GLU A 281 2.38 -9.68 -10.26
C GLU A 281 2.73 -10.26 -8.88
N LEU A 282 1.80 -10.20 -7.92
CA LEU A 282 2.01 -10.69 -6.57
C LEU A 282 1.61 -12.18 -6.48
N SER A 283 2.51 -13.01 -5.98
CA SER A 283 2.24 -14.41 -5.69
C SER A 283 1.99 -14.59 -4.20
N LEU A 284 0.94 -15.31 -3.83
CA LEU A 284 0.67 -15.77 -2.48
C LEU A 284 0.79 -17.29 -2.44
N THR A 285 1.72 -17.78 -1.63
CA THR A 285 1.86 -19.21 -1.36
C THR A 285 1.29 -19.52 0.02
N PHE A 286 0.36 -20.47 0.08
CA PHE A 286 -0.16 -21.01 1.32
C PHE A 286 0.45 -22.39 1.60
N SER A 287 0.77 -22.66 2.86
CA SER A 287 1.18 -23.99 3.30
C SER A 287 0.85 -24.23 4.79
N SER A 288 0.67 -25.51 5.14
CA SER A 288 0.58 -25.94 6.54
C SER A 288 1.97 -26.02 7.17
N VAL A 289 2.11 -25.53 8.39
CA VAL A 289 3.35 -25.63 9.20
C VAL A 289 3.05 -26.33 10.51
N SER A 290 3.87 -27.30 10.86
CA SER A 290 3.88 -27.91 12.21
C SER A 290 4.85 -27.15 13.10
N PHE A 291 4.37 -26.53 14.15
CA PHE A 291 5.15 -25.72 15.06
C PHE A 291 5.17 -26.32 16.47
N THR A 292 6.36 -26.46 17.05
CA THR A 292 6.51 -26.90 18.46
C THR A 292 6.27 -25.70 19.37
N GLU A 293 5.07 -25.62 19.97
CA GLU A 293 4.63 -24.45 20.71
C GLU A 293 5.02 -24.56 22.18
N THR A 294 5.91 -23.65 22.60
CA THR A 294 6.36 -23.55 23.99
C THR A 294 5.56 -22.51 24.80
N SER A 295 4.80 -21.67 24.10
CA SER A 295 3.89 -20.68 24.70
C SER A 295 2.48 -21.25 24.83
N THR A 296 1.52 -20.43 25.23
CA THR A 296 0.11 -20.82 25.27
C THR A 296 -0.37 -21.11 23.86
N VAL A 297 -0.91 -22.33 23.66
CA VAL A 297 -1.52 -22.75 22.39
C VAL A 297 -2.74 -21.85 22.07
N PRO A 298 -2.77 -21.22 20.88
CA PRO A 298 -3.94 -20.47 20.47
C PRO A 298 -5.21 -21.34 20.42
N ARG A 299 -6.33 -20.77 20.85
CA ARG A 299 -7.60 -21.49 21.00
C ARG A 299 -8.23 -21.98 19.70
N ASP A 300 -7.85 -21.34 18.58
CA ASP A 300 -8.34 -21.63 17.21
C ASP A 300 -7.37 -22.51 16.42
N SER A 301 -6.30 -23.00 17.06
CA SER A 301 -5.32 -23.87 16.43
C SER A 301 -5.49 -25.33 16.83
N LYS A 302 -4.96 -26.22 16.00
CA LYS A 302 -5.08 -27.67 16.18
C LYS A 302 -3.78 -28.28 16.66
N VAL A 303 -3.79 -28.95 17.83
CA VAL A 303 -2.70 -29.78 18.28
C VAL A 303 -2.73 -31.10 17.51
N THR A 304 -1.70 -31.33 16.69
CA THR A 304 -1.60 -32.53 15.85
C THR A 304 -0.88 -33.68 16.54
N SER A 305 0.10 -33.35 17.40
CA SER A 305 0.87 -34.33 18.15
C SER A 305 1.54 -33.68 19.37
N ARG A 306 2.33 -34.47 20.10
CA ARG A 306 3.19 -33.97 21.18
C ARG A 306 4.60 -34.49 20.97
N THR A 307 5.58 -33.67 21.32
CA THR A 307 6.99 -34.02 21.34
C THR A 307 7.58 -33.72 22.71
N TRP A 308 8.82 -34.08 22.94
CA TRP A 308 9.55 -33.78 24.17
C TRP A 308 10.41 -32.53 24.01
N ALA A 309 10.59 -31.76 25.09
CA ALA A 309 11.45 -30.58 25.10
C ALA A 309 12.90 -30.94 24.74
N LYS A 310 13.34 -32.10 25.19
CA LYS A 310 14.65 -32.67 24.84
C LYS A 310 14.48 -34.08 24.25
N VAL A 311 15.00 -34.26 23.03
CA VAL A 311 14.87 -35.52 22.29
C VAL A 311 16.24 -36.10 21.91
N ASN A 312 16.29 -37.42 21.82
CA ASN A 312 17.37 -38.13 21.16
C ASN A 312 17.27 -37.99 19.63
N LYS A 313 18.30 -38.41 18.88
CA LYS A 313 18.31 -38.39 17.42
C LYS A 313 17.08 -39.08 16.78
N ASN A 314 16.59 -40.14 17.41
CA ASN A 314 15.41 -40.91 16.97
C ASN A 314 14.06 -40.34 17.46
N GLY A 315 14.05 -39.18 18.12
CA GLY A 315 12.81 -38.52 18.60
C GLY A 315 12.31 -39.03 19.96
N THR A 316 12.93 -40.00 20.57
CA THR A 316 12.57 -40.46 21.91
C THR A 316 13.01 -39.46 22.99
N PRO A 317 12.38 -39.44 24.18
CA PRO A 317 12.76 -38.49 25.23
C PRO A 317 14.21 -38.76 25.71
N ASP A 318 14.99 -37.69 25.84
CA ASP A 318 16.36 -37.79 26.39
C ASP A 318 16.27 -37.94 27.92
N LYS A 319 16.51 -39.11 28.41
CA LYS A 319 16.44 -39.50 29.83
C LYS A 319 17.49 -38.83 30.72
N ARG A 320 18.51 -38.18 30.15
CA ARG A 320 19.50 -37.37 30.89
C ARG A 320 18.92 -36.12 31.49
N PHE A 321 17.81 -35.62 30.95
CA PHE A 321 17.08 -34.46 31.44
C PHE A 321 15.95 -34.90 32.35
N LYS A 322 16.17 -34.85 33.69
CA LYS A 322 15.20 -35.28 34.72
C LYS A 322 13.85 -34.57 34.63
N ASN A 323 13.84 -33.28 34.21
CA ASN A 323 12.64 -32.43 34.09
C ASN A 323 12.19 -32.29 32.62
N ASN A 324 12.39 -33.32 31.82
CA ASN A 324 11.92 -33.28 30.45
C ASN A 324 10.41 -33.40 30.39
N TYR A 325 9.78 -32.50 29.65
CA TYR A 325 8.32 -32.39 29.54
C TYR A 325 7.86 -32.45 28.09
N GLN A 326 6.58 -32.76 27.90
CA GLN A 326 5.98 -32.76 26.56
C GLN A 326 5.56 -31.37 26.12
N ILE A 327 5.85 -31.06 24.85
CA ILE A 327 5.46 -29.83 24.17
C ILE A 327 4.48 -30.18 23.07
N PRO A 328 3.36 -29.44 22.92
CA PRO A 328 2.42 -29.64 21.82
C PRO A 328 3.06 -29.27 20.49
N VAL A 329 2.77 -30.04 19.45
CA VAL A 329 3.03 -29.70 18.05
C VAL A 329 1.71 -29.23 17.46
N VAL A 330 1.68 -27.98 17.02
CA VAL A 330 0.49 -27.27 16.60
C VAL A 330 0.56 -27.02 15.11
N GLN A 331 -0.57 -27.16 14.44
CA GLN A 331 -0.72 -26.83 13.04
C GLN A 331 -1.08 -25.35 12.90
N TYR A 332 -0.28 -24.61 12.11
CA TYR A 332 -0.53 -23.22 11.73
C TYR A 332 -0.60 -23.07 10.22
N GLY A 333 -1.29 -22.05 9.74
CA GLY A 333 -1.25 -21.61 8.35
C GLY A 333 -0.03 -20.70 8.12
N ARG A 334 0.72 -20.92 7.04
CA ARG A 334 1.78 -20.05 6.58
C ARG A 334 1.36 -19.39 5.28
N LEU A 335 1.41 -18.06 5.23
CA LEU A 335 1.15 -17.23 4.08
C LEU A 335 2.46 -16.54 3.68
N ARG A 336 2.89 -16.68 2.43
CA ARG A 336 4.07 -15.99 1.91
C ARG A 336 3.71 -15.21 0.66
N PHE A 337 3.89 -13.90 0.73
CA PHE A 337 3.80 -12.99 -0.39
C PHE A 337 5.17 -12.84 -1.03
N SER A 338 5.24 -12.96 -2.34
CA SER A 338 6.47 -12.78 -3.10
C SER A 338 6.20 -12.32 -4.52
N ASN A 339 7.19 -11.66 -5.13
CA ASN A 339 7.20 -11.33 -6.55
C ASN A 339 8.61 -11.29 -7.11
N SER A 340 8.76 -11.01 -8.40
CA SER A 340 10.06 -10.92 -9.08
C SER A 340 10.84 -9.65 -8.78
N THR A 341 10.20 -8.61 -8.23
CA THR A 341 10.82 -7.30 -7.94
C THR A 341 11.30 -7.17 -6.50
N GLY A 342 11.16 -8.21 -5.66
CA GLY A 342 11.73 -8.24 -4.32
C GLY A 342 10.75 -8.22 -3.16
N VAL A 343 9.43 -8.35 -3.39
CA VAL A 343 8.49 -8.62 -2.30
C VAL A 343 8.79 -9.99 -1.70
N ASN A 344 8.96 -10.05 -0.40
CA ASN A 344 9.22 -11.29 0.35
C ASN A 344 8.76 -11.13 1.79
N GLU A 345 7.47 -11.38 2.04
CA GLU A 345 6.86 -11.26 3.36
C GLU A 345 6.21 -12.57 3.75
N GLU A 346 6.40 -13.00 4.99
CA GLU A 346 5.88 -14.27 5.48
C GLU A 346 5.14 -14.08 6.80
N TYR A 347 3.94 -14.65 6.87
CA TYR A 347 3.10 -14.63 8.05
C TYR A 347 2.71 -16.04 8.47
N GLN A 348 2.60 -16.25 9.78
CA GLN A 348 1.96 -17.42 10.35
C GLN A 348 0.66 -17.03 11.05
N VAL A 349 -0.35 -17.87 10.91
CA VAL A 349 -1.69 -17.64 11.45
C VAL A 349 -2.12 -18.87 12.24
N SER A 350 -2.65 -18.65 13.43
CA SER A 350 -3.09 -19.74 14.31
C SER A 350 -4.27 -20.53 13.74
N HIS A 351 -5.17 -19.89 13.01
CA HIS A 351 -6.33 -20.52 12.37
C HIS A 351 -5.94 -21.00 10.97
N TYR A 352 -5.53 -22.27 10.87
CA TYR A 352 -5.08 -22.87 9.63
C TYR A 352 -6.11 -22.79 8.50
N GLU A 353 -7.36 -23.16 8.80
CA GLU A 353 -8.45 -23.22 7.82
C GLU A 353 -8.77 -21.83 7.24
N ALA A 354 -8.72 -20.78 8.05
CA ALA A 354 -8.92 -19.40 7.57
C ALA A 354 -7.77 -18.95 6.65
N ALA A 355 -6.53 -19.37 6.95
CA ALA A 355 -5.39 -19.07 6.09
C ALA A 355 -5.47 -19.82 4.74
N GLU A 356 -5.95 -21.07 4.75
CA GLU A 356 -6.18 -21.86 3.54
C GLU A 356 -7.28 -21.23 2.66
N GLU A 357 -8.41 -20.86 3.27
CA GLU A 357 -9.53 -20.22 2.58
C GLU A 357 -9.09 -18.90 1.93
N PHE A 358 -8.35 -18.07 2.67
CA PHE A 358 -7.81 -16.82 2.15
C PHE A 358 -6.82 -17.04 1.00
N GLY A 359 -5.90 -17.98 1.14
CA GLY A 359 -4.92 -18.31 0.09
C GLY A 359 -5.61 -18.74 -1.22
N ASN A 360 -6.62 -19.60 -1.11
CA ASN A 360 -7.41 -20.07 -2.25
C ASN A 360 -8.21 -18.91 -2.89
N ALA A 361 -8.89 -18.09 -2.08
CA ALA A 361 -9.66 -16.96 -2.57
C ALA A 361 -8.78 -15.90 -3.25
N PHE A 362 -7.59 -15.62 -2.69
CA PHE A 362 -6.61 -14.71 -3.29
C PHE A 362 -6.16 -15.20 -4.68
N GLU A 363 -5.79 -16.47 -4.80
CA GLU A 363 -5.32 -17.02 -6.07
C GLU A 363 -6.43 -17.05 -7.14
N GLU A 364 -7.68 -17.34 -6.75
CA GLU A 364 -8.83 -17.26 -7.66
C GLU A 364 -9.07 -15.83 -8.13
N TYR A 365 -8.93 -14.84 -7.24
CA TYR A 365 -9.08 -13.44 -7.59
C TYR A 365 -7.92 -12.94 -8.46
N ARG A 366 -6.68 -13.28 -8.09
CA ARG A 366 -5.48 -12.93 -8.85
C ARG A 366 -5.53 -13.41 -10.30
N ARG A 367 -6.04 -14.63 -10.53
CA ARG A 367 -6.19 -15.18 -11.88
C ARG A 367 -7.10 -14.33 -12.77
N VAL A 368 -8.15 -13.75 -12.20
CA VAL A 368 -9.03 -12.85 -12.97
C VAL A 368 -8.32 -11.54 -13.26
N CYS A 369 -7.58 -11.00 -12.29
CA CYS A 369 -6.82 -9.76 -12.48
C CYS A 369 -5.75 -9.86 -13.59
N LYS A 370 -5.20 -11.05 -13.85
CA LYS A 370 -4.25 -11.28 -14.97
C LYS A 370 -4.86 -11.10 -16.36
N PHE A 371 -6.17 -11.24 -16.48
CA PHE A 371 -6.88 -11.12 -17.75
C PHE A 371 -7.57 -9.75 -17.91
N LEU A 372 -7.49 -8.90 -16.90
CA LEU A 372 -7.96 -7.52 -16.91
C LEU A 372 -6.86 -6.55 -17.35
#